data_436dc6d2c0d2375f5fb95f313f1d5cd0
#
_entry.id   436dc6d2c0d2375f5fb95f313f1d5cd0
#
_cell.length_a   1.000
_cell.length_b   1.000
_cell.length_c   1.000
_cell.angle_alpha   90.00
_cell.angle_beta   90.00
_cell.angle_gamma   90.00
#
_symmetry.space_group_name_H-M   'P 1'
#
loop_
_entity.id
_entity.type
_entity.pdbx_description
1 polymer ?
#
loop_
_entity_poly.entity_id
_entity_poly.type
_entity_poly.pdbx_seq_one_letter_code
_entity_poly.pdbx_strand_id
1 'polypeptide(L)'
;MDINELSPTEVFSYFQEICAIPHGSWNTGMIADYCLEFAKTHGLKARKDTSDNVVIFKAGSSGYEDCEPVILQGHLDMVCEKEPDCDIDMSVQSIKACTDGKMVWADGTTLGADDGIAIAFILAVLASDTIAHPPIQAVLTSDEEIGMLGARDLDTSELTAKRLINIDSESEGILYVSCAGGVRAECDIPVVYEDAVGWVSGGEQDDNASDAAGNGQVCFEVKISGLAGGHSGVEIHKQHTNAIRLLASLLSHASGAADFRLVSLSGGGKENAIPKEAKAVVSVRSCDATTFEQSIKESEAVWMQEIRAT
;
A
#
# COMPACT_ATOMS: atom_id res chain seq x y z
N MET A 1 -19.30 -5.84 24.97
CA MET A 1 -20.32 -5.08 24.23
C MET A 1 -20.35 -5.63 22.83
N ASP A 2 -21.53 -5.81 22.26
CA ASP A 2 -21.65 -6.25 20.86
C ASP A 2 -21.49 -5.02 19.94
N ILE A 3 -20.83 -5.19 18.80
CA ILE A 3 -20.69 -4.10 17.83
C ILE A 3 -22.05 -3.61 17.33
N ASN A 4 -23.05 -4.48 17.26
CA ASN A 4 -24.43 -4.14 16.90
C ASN A 4 -25.16 -3.24 17.92
N GLU A 5 -24.59 -3.03 19.10
CA GLU A 5 -25.12 -2.10 20.10
C GLU A 5 -24.61 -0.66 19.91
N LEU A 6 -23.67 -0.46 18.98
CA LEU A 6 -23.15 0.86 18.62
C LEU A 6 -24.15 1.63 17.75
N SER A 7 -24.03 2.95 17.74
CA SER A 7 -24.89 3.83 16.94
C SER A 7 -24.05 4.54 15.86
N PRO A 8 -24.54 4.63 14.62
CA PRO A 8 -25.85 4.16 14.12
C PRO A 8 -25.91 2.63 13.97
N THR A 9 -26.95 2.01 14.52
CA THR A 9 -27.08 0.54 14.61
C THR A 9 -27.05 -0.12 13.23
N GLU A 10 -27.72 0.46 12.24
CA GLU A 10 -27.76 -0.08 10.87
C GLU A 10 -26.37 -0.13 10.25
N VAL A 11 -25.55 0.91 10.43
CA VAL A 11 -24.17 0.97 9.91
C VAL A 11 -23.32 -0.11 10.54
N PHE A 12 -23.34 -0.23 11.87
CA PHE A 12 -22.52 -1.22 12.56
C PHE A 12 -23.00 -2.65 12.33
N SER A 13 -24.29 -2.87 12.07
CA SER A 13 -24.81 -4.17 11.64
C SER A 13 -24.22 -4.59 10.28
N TYR A 14 -24.26 -3.71 9.28
CA TYR A 14 -23.63 -4.00 7.99
C TYR A 14 -22.12 -4.13 8.09
N PHE A 15 -21.46 -3.31 8.90
CA PHE A 15 -20.04 -3.44 9.12
C PHE A 15 -19.65 -4.79 9.73
N GLN A 16 -20.43 -5.30 10.67
CA GLN A 16 -20.20 -6.63 11.22
C GLN A 16 -20.39 -7.74 10.17
N GLU A 17 -21.38 -7.61 9.29
CA GLU A 17 -21.58 -8.55 8.18
C GLU A 17 -20.40 -8.53 7.21
N ILE A 18 -19.86 -7.34 6.89
CA ILE A 18 -18.67 -7.14 6.05
C ILE A 18 -17.45 -7.80 6.69
N CYS A 19 -17.21 -7.59 7.99
CA CYS A 19 -16.09 -8.24 8.71
C CYS A 19 -16.18 -9.78 8.70
N ALA A 20 -17.37 -10.33 8.52
CA ALA A 20 -17.54 -11.78 8.40
C ALA A 20 -17.14 -12.36 7.04
N ILE A 21 -16.91 -11.51 6.04
CA ILE A 21 -16.56 -11.89 4.67
C ILE A 21 -15.06 -11.63 4.45
N PRO A 22 -14.25 -12.62 4.08
CA PRO A 22 -12.89 -12.38 3.62
C PRO A 22 -12.87 -11.53 2.35
N HIS A 23 -12.21 -10.35 2.40
CA HIS A 23 -12.23 -9.38 1.31
C HIS A 23 -10.91 -8.59 1.16
N GLY A 24 -9.78 -9.27 1.33
CA GLY A 24 -8.49 -8.67 1.01
C GLY A 24 -8.37 -8.33 -0.48
N SER A 25 -7.44 -7.44 -0.85
CA SER A 25 -7.14 -7.16 -2.25
C SER A 25 -6.87 -8.47 -3.03
N TRP A 26 -7.30 -8.54 -4.28
CA TRP A 26 -7.37 -9.75 -5.12
C TRP A 26 -8.38 -10.82 -4.68
N ASN A 27 -9.17 -10.59 -3.61
CA ASN A 27 -10.14 -11.54 -3.08
C ASN A 27 -11.51 -10.88 -2.82
N THR A 28 -11.94 -10.01 -3.70
CA THR A 28 -13.14 -9.17 -3.55
C THR A 28 -14.44 -9.82 -4.04
N GLY A 29 -14.35 -10.99 -4.68
CA GLY A 29 -15.52 -11.65 -5.28
C GLY A 29 -16.67 -11.92 -4.30
N MET A 30 -16.38 -12.38 -3.07
CA MET A 30 -17.42 -12.70 -2.08
C MET A 30 -18.14 -11.46 -1.55
N ILE A 31 -17.41 -10.38 -1.27
CA ILE A 31 -18.03 -9.13 -0.81
C ILE A 31 -18.82 -8.44 -1.92
N ALA A 32 -18.34 -8.54 -3.18
CA ALA A 32 -19.10 -8.05 -4.33
C ALA A 32 -20.41 -8.81 -4.51
N ASP A 33 -20.39 -10.13 -4.36
CA ASP A 33 -21.61 -10.97 -4.42
C ASP A 33 -22.56 -10.68 -3.26
N TYR A 34 -22.04 -10.40 -2.06
CA TYR A 34 -22.84 -9.94 -0.91
C TYR A 34 -23.56 -8.62 -1.24
N CYS A 35 -22.87 -7.64 -1.83
CA CYS A 35 -23.47 -6.37 -2.22
C CYS A 35 -24.54 -6.55 -3.31
N LEU A 36 -24.37 -7.49 -4.23
CA LEU A 36 -25.41 -7.83 -5.23
C LEU A 36 -26.64 -8.46 -4.58
N GLU A 37 -26.47 -9.40 -3.65
CA GLU A 37 -27.61 -10.05 -2.97
C GLU A 37 -28.30 -9.05 -2.04
N PHE A 38 -27.56 -8.13 -1.39
CA PHE A 38 -28.13 -7.00 -0.69
C PHE A 38 -29.05 -6.17 -1.60
N ALA A 39 -28.56 -5.76 -2.77
CA ALA A 39 -29.34 -4.96 -3.71
C ALA A 39 -30.61 -5.69 -4.16
N LYS A 40 -30.52 -6.97 -4.45
CA LYS A 40 -31.65 -7.81 -4.84
C LYS A 40 -32.69 -7.93 -3.72
N THR A 41 -32.25 -8.11 -2.47
CA THR A 41 -33.13 -8.22 -1.29
C THR A 41 -33.91 -6.93 -1.05
N HIS A 42 -33.31 -5.77 -1.37
CA HIS A 42 -33.91 -4.46 -1.25
C HIS A 42 -34.62 -3.98 -2.53
N GLY A 43 -34.73 -4.85 -3.56
CA GLY A 43 -35.38 -4.50 -4.83
C GLY A 43 -34.69 -3.41 -5.64
N LEU A 44 -33.39 -3.24 -5.44
CA LEU A 44 -32.56 -2.24 -6.12
C LEU A 44 -31.97 -2.83 -7.41
N LYS A 45 -31.83 -1.99 -8.45
CA LYS A 45 -31.07 -2.36 -9.64
C LYS A 45 -29.59 -2.37 -9.29
N ALA A 46 -28.87 -3.45 -9.64
CA ALA A 46 -27.42 -3.54 -9.44
C ALA A 46 -26.75 -4.30 -10.57
N ARG A 47 -25.45 -4.10 -10.73
CA ARG A 47 -24.57 -4.88 -11.60
C ARG A 47 -23.20 -5.04 -10.97
N LYS A 48 -22.54 -6.14 -11.34
CA LYS A 48 -21.13 -6.42 -11.04
C LYS A 48 -20.39 -6.54 -12.36
N ASP A 49 -19.21 -5.95 -12.47
CA ASP A 49 -18.35 -6.12 -13.64
C ASP A 49 -17.33 -7.26 -13.46
N THR A 50 -16.44 -7.46 -14.43
CA THR A 50 -15.43 -8.52 -14.42
C THR A 50 -14.29 -8.29 -13.45
N SER A 51 -14.16 -7.09 -12.93
CA SER A 51 -13.17 -6.71 -11.91
C SER A 51 -13.77 -6.66 -10.51
N ASP A 52 -14.95 -7.28 -10.30
CA ASP A 52 -15.70 -7.28 -9.05
C ASP A 52 -16.18 -5.90 -8.54
N ASN A 53 -16.13 -4.86 -9.37
CA ASN A 53 -16.80 -3.60 -9.02
C ASN A 53 -18.31 -3.80 -9.01
N VAL A 54 -19.00 -3.18 -8.04
CA VAL A 54 -20.46 -3.23 -7.94
C VAL A 54 -21.04 -1.83 -8.06
N VAL A 55 -22.06 -1.68 -8.91
CA VAL A 55 -22.84 -0.44 -9.02
C VAL A 55 -24.29 -0.73 -8.64
N ILE A 56 -24.82 0.04 -7.69
CA ILE A 56 -26.20 -0.10 -7.20
C ILE A 56 -26.94 1.22 -7.43
N PHE A 57 -28.17 1.15 -7.92
CA PHE A 57 -29.01 2.31 -8.23
C PHE A 57 -30.22 2.36 -7.31
N LYS A 58 -30.45 3.51 -6.67
CA LYS A 58 -31.64 3.80 -5.88
C LYS A 58 -32.32 5.04 -6.41
N ALA A 59 -33.63 4.99 -6.65
CA ALA A 59 -34.44 6.16 -7.06
C ALA A 59 -34.44 7.21 -5.95
N GLY A 60 -34.66 8.48 -6.30
CA GLY A 60 -34.83 9.54 -5.31
C GLY A 60 -36.01 9.27 -4.40
N SER A 61 -35.88 9.64 -3.11
CA SER A 61 -36.99 9.60 -2.17
C SER A 61 -38.08 10.61 -2.54
N SER A 62 -39.26 10.47 -1.94
CA SER A 62 -40.42 11.35 -2.23
C SER A 62 -40.07 12.83 -2.14
N GLY A 63 -40.28 13.57 -3.24
CA GLY A 63 -39.93 14.98 -3.39
C GLY A 63 -38.50 15.25 -3.88
N TYR A 64 -37.72 14.22 -4.12
CA TYR A 64 -36.32 14.31 -4.63
C TYR A 64 -36.11 13.49 -5.92
N GLU A 65 -37.17 12.96 -6.52
CA GLU A 65 -37.11 12.06 -7.66
C GLU A 65 -36.44 12.70 -8.88
N ASP A 66 -36.69 13.99 -9.10
CA ASP A 66 -36.17 14.76 -10.23
C ASP A 66 -34.88 15.52 -9.92
N CYS A 67 -34.31 15.32 -8.74
CA CYS A 67 -33.02 15.92 -8.39
C CYS A 67 -31.88 15.29 -9.18
N GLU A 68 -30.79 16.05 -9.38
CA GLU A 68 -29.56 15.49 -9.95
C GLU A 68 -29.06 14.33 -9.08
N PRO A 69 -28.71 13.19 -9.67
CA PRO A 69 -28.19 12.05 -8.93
C PRO A 69 -26.84 12.36 -8.27
N VAL A 70 -26.52 11.58 -7.23
CA VAL A 70 -25.22 11.62 -6.54
C VAL A 70 -24.58 10.23 -6.55
N ILE A 71 -23.26 10.18 -6.75
CA ILE A 71 -22.48 8.97 -6.51
C ILE A 71 -22.07 8.96 -5.04
N LEU A 72 -22.30 7.81 -4.36
CA LEU A 72 -21.63 7.44 -3.12
C LEU A 72 -20.61 6.37 -3.45
N GLN A 73 -19.35 6.60 -3.09
CA GLN A 73 -18.26 5.71 -3.48
C GLN A 73 -17.43 5.29 -2.25
N GLY A 74 -17.05 4.01 -2.23
CA GLY A 74 -16.11 3.39 -1.33
C GLY A 74 -15.48 2.16 -2.00
N HIS A 75 -14.43 1.58 -1.39
CA HIS A 75 -13.80 0.38 -1.92
C HIS A 75 -14.11 -0.88 -1.10
N LEU A 76 -14.11 -2.02 -1.78
CA LEU A 76 -14.53 -3.32 -1.25
C LEU A 76 -13.40 -4.07 -0.57
N ASP A 77 -12.16 -3.85 -1.00
CA ASP A 77 -10.99 -4.56 -0.49
C ASP A 77 -10.43 -3.92 0.78
N MET A 78 -9.59 -4.65 1.45
CA MET A 78 -8.85 -4.20 2.62
C MET A 78 -7.41 -4.72 2.61
N VAL A 79 -6.51 -4.02 3.29
CA VAL A 79 -5.17 -4.54 3.61
C VAL A 79 -5.27 -5.66 4.63
N CYS A 80 -4.74 -6.83 4.31
CA CYS A 80 -4.72 -8.00 5.18
C CYS A 80 -3.35 -8.15 5.85
N GLU A 81 -3.21 -7.62 7.05
CA GLU A 81 -2.03 -7.76 7.90
C GLU A 81 -2.41 -8.40 9.23
N LYS A 82 -1.50 -9.17 9.83
CA LYS A 82 -1.72 -9.83 11.11
C LYS A 82 -0.47 -9.85 11.98
N GLU A 83 -0.68 -9.94 13.28
CA GLU A 83 0.40 -10.14 14.25
C GLU A 83 1.09 -11.50 14.04
N PRO A 84 2.41 -11.61 14.35
CA PRO A 84 3.18 -12.83 14.10
C PRO A 84 2.66 -14.08 14.81
N ASP A 85 1.96 -13.93 15.92
CA ASP A 85 1.36 -14.97 16.76
C ASP A 85 -0.14 -15.20 16.47
N CYS A 86 -0.69 -14.54 15.47
CA CYS A 86 -2.06 -14.74 15.03
C CYS A 86 -2.13 -15.80 13.91
N ASP A 87 -2.85 -16.90 14.17
CA ASP A 87 -2.96 -18.04 13.26
C ASP A 87 -4.04 -17.89 12.19
N ILE A 88 -4.81 -16.78 12.19
CA ILE A 88 -5.91 -16.56 11.23
C ILE A 88 -5.40 -16.54 9.78
N ASP A 89 -6.10 -17.24 8.90
CA ASP A 89 -5.96 -17.09 7.45
C ASP A 89 -7.01 -16.12 6.91
N MET A 90 -6.64 -14.86 6.76
CA MET A 90 -7.52 -13.79 6.33
C MET A 90 -8.04 -13.95 4.89
N SER A 91 -7.50 -14.86 4.12
CA SER A 91 -8.00 -15.15 2.76
C SER A 91 -9.29 -15.97 2.75
N VAL A 92 -9.58 -16.70 3.84
CA VAL A 92 -10.73 -17.62 3.94
C VAL A 92 -11.49 -17.53 5.26
N GLN A 93 -10.95 -16.82 6.25
CA GLN A 93 -11.57 -16.69 7.58
C GLN A 93 -12.02 -15.25 7.84
N SER A 94 -13.12 -15.13 8.55
CA SER A 94 -13.70 -13.84 8.96
C SER A 94 -12.87 -13.14 10.04
N ILE A 95 -12.89 -11.82 10.01
CA ILE A 95 -12.31 -10.96 11.04
C ILE A 95 -13.29 -10.87 12.20
N LYS A 96 -12.77 -10.97 13.42
CA LYS A 96 -13.55 -10.76 14.63
C LYS A 96 -13.41 -9.31 15.09
N ALA A 97 -14.40 -8.50 14.76
CA ALA A 97 -14.49 -7.14 15.28
C ALA A 97 -14.85 -7.14 16.77
N CYS A 98 -14.18 -6.32 17.56
CA CYS A 98 -14.33 -6.13 18.99
C CYS A 98 -14.60 -4.66 19.31
N THR A 99 -15.26 -4.37 20.43
CA THR A 99 -15.50 -2.99 20.87
C THR A 99 -15.55 -2.85 22.40
N ASP A 100 -15.11 -1.71 22.89
CA ASP A 100 -15.32 -1.26 24.29
C ASP A 100 -16.43 -0.21 24.40
N GLY A 101 -17.13 0.08 23.30
CA GLY A 101 -18.17 1.11 23.19
C GLY A 101 -17.62 2.49 22.77
N LYS A 102 -16.32 2.65 22.61
CA LYS A 102 -15.67 3.87 22.11
C LYS A 102 -14.81 3.61 20.88
N MET A 103 -14.13 2.48 20.87
CA MET A 103 -13.27 2.04 19.81
C MET A 103 -13.78 0.72 19.25
N VAL A 104 -13.48 0.48 17.96
CA VAL A 104 -13.67 -0.82 17.32
C VAL A 104 -12.30 -1.27 16.81
N TRP A 105 -11.95 -2.53 17.02
CA TRP A 105 -10.68 -3.12 16.56
C TRP A 105 -10.87 -4.59 16.18
N ALA A 106 -9.91 -5.17 15.52
CA ALA A 106 -9.81 -6.62 15.35
C ALA A 106 -8.68 -7.17 16.21
N ASP A 107 -8.84 -8.40 16.71
CA ASP A 107 -7.86 -9.03 17.59
C ASP A 107 -6.77 -9.71 16.76
N GLY A 108 -5.58 -9.17 16.79
CA GLY A 108 -4.39 -9.68 16.10
C GLY A 108 -4.36 -9.49 14.57
N THR A 109 -5.32 -8.73 14.00
CA THR A 109 -5.36 -8.45 12.55
C THR A 109 -5.73 -6.99 12.26
N THR A 110 -5.57 -6.56 11.01
CA THR A 110 -6.25 -5.37 10.49
C THR A 110 -7.77 -5.55 10.60
N LEU A 111 -8.50 -4.43 10.79
CA LEU A 111 -9.95 -4.42 10.97
C LEU A 111 -10.72 -4.34 9.64
N GLY A 112 -10.12 -3.69 8.61
CA GLY A 112 -10.80 -3.40 7.34
C GLY A 112 -11.88 -2.30 7.47
N ALA A 113 -11.72 -1.37 8.44
CA ALA A 113 -12.61 -0.21 8.52
C ALA A 113 -12.38 0.77 7.36
N ASP A 114 -11.16 0.83 6.88
CA ASP A 114 -10.77 1.34 5.59
C ASP A 114 -10.91 0.20 4.56
N ASP A 115 -11.89 0.18 3.67
CA ASP A 115 -13.00 1.17 3.58
C ASP A 115 -14.38 0.50 3.86
N GLY A 116 -14.37 -0.62 4.62
CA GLY A 116 -15.56 -1.38 4.97
C GLY A 116 -16.62 -0.55 5.70
N ILE A 117 -16.21 0.51 6.44
CA ILE A 117 -17.17 1.40 7.10
C ILE A 117 -17.93 2.27 6.08
N ALA A 118 -17.28 2.72 5.00
CA ALA A 118 -17.97 3.44 3.93
C ALA A 118 -18.99 2.55 3.22
N ILE A 119 -18.60 1.29 2.94
CA ILE A 119 -19.55 0.30 2.38
C ILE A 119 -20.76 0.16 3.32
N ALA A 120 -20.52 0.02 4.62
CA ALA A 120 -21.62 -0.09 5.60
C ALA A 120 -22.52 1.15 5.63
N PHE A 121 -21.96 2.37 5.56
CA PHE A 121 -22.73 3.61 5.43
C PHE A 121 -23.57 3.63 4.15
N ILE A 122 -22.96 3.27 3.02
CA ILE A 122 -23.66 3.24 1.72
C ILE A 122 -24.82 2.24 1.78
N LEU A 123 -24.59 1.03 2.29
CA LEU A 123 -25.65 0.02 2.42
C LEU A 123 -26.78 0.49 3.36
N ALA A 124 -26.45 1.13 4.49
CA ALA A 124 -27.45 1.68 5.41
C ALA A 124 -28.33 2.77 4.75
N VAL A 125 -27.73 3.66 3.95
CA VAL A 125 -28.48 4.68 3.18
C VAL A 125 -29.33 4.02 2.09
N LEU A 126 -28.80 3.02 1.41
CA LEU A 126 -29.54 2.27 0.38
C LEU A 126 -30.71 1.46 0.96
N ALA A 127 -30.58 0.91 2.15
CA ALA A 127 -31.65 0.18 2.83
C ALA A 127 -32.73 1.08 3.44
N SER A 128 -32.41 2.34 3.74
CA SER A 128 -33.32 3.24 4.48
C SER A 128 -34.50 3.72 3.63
N ASP A 129 -35.69 3.64 4.20
CA ASP A 129 -36.92 4.24 3.66
C ASP A 129 -37.21 5.61 4.26
N THR A 130 -36.44 6.08 5.23
CA THR A 130 -36.69 7.30 5.99
C THR A 130 -35.73 8.45 5.69
N ILE A 131 -34.57 8.16 5.19
CA ILE A 131 -33.58 9.18 4.80
C ILE A 131 -34.01 9.82 3.48
N ALA A 132 -34.18 11.15 3.47
CA ALA A 132 -34.43 11.90 2.25
C ALA A 132 -33.17 12.02 1.41
N HIS A 133 -33.22 11.63 0.13
CA HIS A 133 -32.06 11.60 -0.76
C HIS A 133 -32.44 11.80 -2.24
N PRO A 134 -31.59 12.41 -3.07
CA PRO A 134 -31.71 12.38 -4.52
C PRO A 134 -31.50 10.95 -5.05
N PRO A 135 -31.69 10.69 -6.35
CA PRO A 135 -31.26 9.41 -6.93
C PRO A 135 -29.80 9.12 -6.58
N ILE A 136 -29.53 7.88 -6.12
CA ILE A 136 -28.20 7.43 -5.69
C ILE A 136 -27.65 6.44 -6.70
N GLN A 137 -26.36 6.61 -7.04
CA GLN A 137 -25.55 5.67 -7.78
C GLN A 137 -24.40 5.24 -6.84
N ALA A 138 -24.58 4.13 -6.12
CA ALA A 138 -23.51 3.62 -5.27
C ALA A 138 -22.48 2.90 -6.14
N VAL A 139 -21.23 3.29 -6.01
CA VAL A 139 -20.08 2.75 -6.76
C VAL A 139 -19.11 2.14 -5.76
N LEU A 140 -19.05 0.82 -5.73
CA LEU A 140 -18.22 0.04 -4.82
C LEU A 140 -17.09 -0.56 -5.65
N THR A 141 -15.88 -0.07 -5.49
CA THR A 141 -14.72 -0.45 -6.30
C THR A 141 -13.91 -1.56 -5.63
N SER A 142 -13.28 -2.40 -6.42
CA SER A 142 -12.35 -3.42 -5.95
C SER A 142 -10.90 -2.94 -6.03
N ASP A 143 -10.00 -3.62 -5.29
CA ASP A 143 -8.55 -3.51 -5.44
C ASP A 143 -8.01 -2.06 -5.45
N GLU A 144 -8.53 -1.24 -4.53
CA GLU A 144 -8.07 0.14 -4.31
C GLU A 144 -6.64 0.13 -3.75
N GLU A 145 -6.40 -0.67 -2.71
CA GLU A 145 -5.18 -0.74 -1.90
C GLU A 145 -3.92 -1.16 -2.67
N ILE A 146 -4.12 -1.68 -3.87
CA ILE A 146 -3.06 -2.12 -4.77
C ILE A 146 -2.96 -1.27 -6.05
N GLY A 147 -3.50 -0.06 -5.99
CA GLY A 147 -3.36 0.97 -7.03
C GLY A 147 -4.63 1.26 -7.81
N MET A 148 -5.80 1.20 -7.15
CA MET A 148 -7.11 1.58 -7.72
C MET A 148 -7.45 0.80 -9.00
N LEU A 149 -7.12 -0.52 -9.04
CA LEU A 149 -7.27 -1.32 -10.25
C LEU A 149 -8.73 -1.43 -10.67
N GLY A 150 -9.64 -1.67 -9.73
CA GLY A 150 -11.06 -1.72 -10.00
C GLY A 150 -11.62 -0.41 -10.54
N ALA A 151 -11.24 0.71 -9.95
CA ALA A 151 -11.68 2.02 -10.41
C ALA A 151 -11.20 2.33 -11.84
N ARG A 152 -9.99 1.88 -12.23
CA ARG A 152 -9.47 2.00 -13.58
C ARG A 152 -10.31 1.21 -14.60
N ASP A 153 -10.75 0.02 -14.22
CA ASP A 153 -11.44 -0.92 -15.12
C ASP A 153 -12.98 -0.76 -15.05
N LEU A 154 -13.49 0.13 -14.19
CA LEU A 154 -14.91 0.36 -13.98
C LEU A 154 -15.63 0.83 -15.26
N ASP A 155 -16.70 0.13 -15.64
CA ASP A 155 -17.62 0.61 -16.68
C ASP A 155 -18.49 1.74 -16.13
N THR A 156 -18.27 2.96 -16.62
CA THR A 156 -19.00 4.16 -16.21
C THR A 156 -20.18 4.50 -17.13
N SER A 157 -20.50 3.68 -18.11
CA SER A 157 -21.48 3.99 -19.17
C SER A 157 -22.90 4.29 -18.67
N GLU A 158 -23.30 3.70 -17.54
CA GLU A 158 -24.62 3.95 -16.90
C GLU A 158 -24.59 5.03 -15.81
N LEU A 159 -23.39 5.58 -15.48
CA LEU A 159 -23.28 6.63 -14.47
C LEU A 159 -23.61 7.98 -15.07
N THR A 160 -24.59 8.66 -14.49
CA THR A 160 -25.11 9.95 -14.97
C THR A 160 -24.86 11.09 -13.98
N ALA A 161 -24.55 10.76 -12.74
CA ALA A 161 -24.29 11.74 -11.69
C ALA A 161 -23.03 12.56 -11.98
N LYS A 162 -23.07 13.85 -11.64
CA LYS A 162 -21.96 14.80 -11.78
C LYS A 162 -21.30 15.14 -10.44
N ARG A 163 -21.85 14.63 -9.35
CA ARG A 163 -21.34 14.80 -7.99
C ARG A 163 -21.00 13.44 -7.43
N LEU A 164 -19.83 13.35 -6.83
CA LEU A 164 -19.35 12.14 -6.18
C LEU A 164 -18.97 12.50 -4.74
N ILE A 165 -19.39 11.68 -3.81
CA ILE A 165 -18.97 11.69 -2.41
C ILE A 165 -18.20 10.38 -2.20
N ASN A 166 -16.88 10.49 -2.13
CA ASN A 166 -16.00 9.41 -1.70
C ASN A 166 -15.97 9.41 -0.16
N ILE A 167 -16.16 8.25 0.46
CA ILE A 167 -16.27 8.12 1.93
C ILE A 167 -14.98 7.48 2.50
N ASP A 168 -13.95 7.46 1.71
CA ASP A 168 -12.64 6.93 1.99
C ASP A 168 -11.72 8.07 2.48
N SER A 169 -11.97 8.57 3.70
CA SER A 169 -11.22 9.67 4.29
C SER A 169 -11.08 9.52 5.80
N GLU A 170 -9.85 9.51 6.30
CA GLU A 170 -9.52 9.26 7.70
C GLU A 170 -9.65 10.50 8.60
N SER A 171 -9.73 11.72 8.03
CA SER A 171 -9.68 12.96 8.81
C SER A 171 -11.08 13.46 9.16
N GLU A 172 -11.46 13.35 10.44
CA GLU A 172 -12.74 13.83 10.93
C GLU A 172 -12.94 15.33 10.68
N GLY A 173 -14.10 15.70 10.13
CA GLY A 173 -14.49 17.09 9.89
C GLY A 173 -13.79 17.78 8.72
N ILE A 174 -13.00 17.05 7.94
CA ILE A 174 -12.32 17.58 6.75
C ILE A 174 -12.97 17.05 5.48
N LEU A 175 -13.28 17.95 4.55
CA LEU A 175 -13.72 17.61 3.19
C LEU A 175 -12.58 17.89 2.21
N TYR A 176 -12.04 16.83 1.61
CA TYR A 176 -11.05 16.97 0.54
C TYR A 176 -11.77 17.23 -0.79
N VAL A 177 -11.47 18.34 -1.44
CA VAL A 177 -12.12 18.77 -2.69
C VAL A 177 -11.22 18.62 -3.91
N SER A 178 -9.98 18.15 -3.70
CA SER A 178 -9.00 17.88 -4.77
C SER A 178 -7.96 16.89 -4.26
N CYS A 179 -7.28 16.23 -5.19
CA CYS A 179 -6.11 15.39 -4.91
C CYS A 179 -4.96 15.76 -5.83
N ALA A 180 -3.73 15.45 -5.39
CA ALA A 180 -2.56 15.56 -6.25
C ALA A 180 -2.58 14.46 -7.31
N GLY A 181 -2.16 14.79 -8.53
CA GLY A 181 -1.89 13.78 -9.54
C GLY A 181 -0.56 13.06 -9.25
N GLY A 182 -0.42 11.84 -9.75
CA GLY A 182 0.79 11.03 -9.65
C GLY A 182 1.19 10.44 -11.00
N VAL A 183 2.45 10.05 -11.12
CA VAL A 183 2.99 9.29 -12.25
C VAL A 183 3.79 8.14 -11.70
N ARG A 184 3.46 6.93 -12.14
CA ARG A 184 4.27 5.73 -11.91
C ARG A 184 5.19 5.54 -13.12
N ALA A 185 6.49 5.38 -12.86
CA ALA A 185 7.46 5.04 -13.88
C ALA A 185 8.07 3.66 -13.57
N GLU A 186 7.93 2.74 -14.49
CA GLU A 186 8.63 1.45 -14.50
C GLU A 186 9.83 1.57 -15.44
N CYS A 187 11.03 1.25 -14.93
CA CYS A 187 12.27 1.36 -15.69
C CYS A 187 13.01 0.02 -15.68
N ASP A 188 13.10 -0.61 -16.84
CA ASP A 188 13.91 -1.80 -17.05
C ASP A 188 15.29 -1.39 -17.57
N ILE A 189 16.32 -1.64 -16.77
CA ILE A 189 17.69 -1.31 -17.13
C ILE A 189 18.42 -2.62 -17.52
N PRO A 190 18.74 -2.82 -18.80
CA PRO A 190 19.49 -4.00 -19.20
C PRO A 190 20.89 -3.97 -18.59
N VAL A 191 21.27 -5.05 -17.93
CA VAL A 191 22.60 -5.21 -17.34
C VAL A 191 23.39 -6.28 -18.10
N VAL A 192 24.70 -6.06 -18.23
CA VAL A 192 25.62 -7.05 -18.77
C VAL A 192 26.34 -7.69 -17.58
N TYR A 193 26.20 -9.00 -17.47
CA TYR A 193 26.94 -9.77 -16.46
C TYR A 193 28.29 -10.17 -17.03
N GLU A 194 29.33 -9.95 -16.25
CA GLU A 194 30.67 -10.45 -16.51
C GLU A 194 30.95 -11.64 -15.58
N ASP A 195 31.58 -12.69 -16.07
CA ASP A 195 31.99 -13.80 -15.22
C ASP A 195 33.02 -13.30 -14.19
N ALA A 196 32.76 -13.60 -12.91
CA ALA A 196 33.66 -13.26 -11.82
C ALA A 196 34.89 -14.18 -11.87
N VAL A 197 35.85 -13.83 -12.68
CA VAL A 197 37.15 -14.54 -12.73
C VAL A 197 37.92 -14.22 -11.44
N GLY A 198 38.00 -15.20 -10.52
CA GLY A 198 38.74 -15.09 -9.26
C GLY A 198 37.89 -14.91 -8.01
N TRP A 199 36.58 -15.28 -8.02
CA TRP A 199 35.75 -15.29 -6.82
C TRP A 199 36.23 -16.33 -5.81
N VAL A 200 36.74 -15.88 -4.66
CA VAL A 200 36.90 -16.73 -3.47
C VAL A 200 35.69 -16.40 -2.54
N SER A 201 34.76 -17.34 -2.41
CA SER A 201 33.64 -17.22 -1.43
C SER A 201 34.28 -17.13 -0.03
N GLY A 202 33.99 -16.05 0.69
CA GLY A 202 34.47 -15.82 2.06
C GLY A 202 33.94 -16.86 3.05
N GLY A 203 34.75 -17.87 3.30
CA GLY A 203 34.52 -18.94 4.26
C GLY A 203 35.72 -19.89 4.26
N GLU A 204 36.74 -19.55 5.00
CA GLU A 204 38.05 -20.19 5.20
C GLU A 204 39.18 -19.50 4.43
N GLN A 205 39.98 -18.74 5.16
CA GLN A 205 41.27 -18.29 4.70
C GLN A 205 42.13 -19.52 4.45
N ASP A 206 42.37 -19.85 3.19
CA ASP A 206 43.42 -20.75 2.79
C ASP A 206 44.72 -19.93 2.74
N ASP A 207 45.54 -19.99 3.81
CA ASP A 207 46.79 -19.23 3.98
C ASP A 207 47.87 -19.58 2.97
N ASN A 208 47.59 -20.41 1.96
CA ASN A 208 48.52 -20.92 0.97
C ASN A 208 48.29 -20.47 -0.49
N ALA A 209 47.31 -19.60 -0.74
CA ALA A 209 47.21 -18.99 -2.07
C ALA A 209 48.21 -17.81 -2.18
N SER A 210 49.40 -18.07 -2.62
CA SER A 210 50.38 -17.04 -3.00
C SER A 210 49.87 -16.28 -4.24
N ASP A 211 49.12 -15.21 -3.98
CA ASP A 211 48.62 -14.30 -5.01
C ASP A 211 49.75 -13.39 -5.52
N ALA A 212 50.49 -13.92 -6.51
CA ALA A 212 51.71 -13.30 -7.06
C ALA A 212 51.42 -12.08 -7.95
N ALA A 213 50.22 -11.51 -7.98
CA ALA A 213 49.89 -10.39 -8.89
C ALA A 213 48.85 -9.37 -8.39
N GLY A 214 48.38 -9.39 -7.14
CA GLY A 214 47.39 -8.36 -6.68
C GLY A 214 46.05 -8.35 -7.43
N ASN A 215 45.66 -9.44 -8.07
CA ASN A 215 44.45 -9.58 -8.89
C ASN A 215 43.25 -10.14 -8.12
N GLY A 216 43.36 -10.34 -6.81
CA GLY A 216 42.23 -10.77 -5.98
C GLY A 216 41.10 -9.73 -5.95
N GLN A 217 39.89 -10.20 -5.73
CA GLN A 217 38.73 -9.33 -5.53
C GLN A 217 38.19 -9.51 -4.11
N VAL A 218 37.69 -8.41 -3.52
CA VAL A 218 37.08 -8.36 -2.20
C VAL A 218 35.65 -7.89 -2.38
N CYS A 219 34.72 -8.59 -1.75
CA CYS A 219 33.30 -8.18 -1.75
C CYS A 219 32.99 -7.37 -0.50
N PHE A 220 32.32 -6.26 -0.71
CA PHE A 220 31.76 -5.43 0.35
C PHE A 220 30.24 -5.44 0.28
N GLU A 221 29.61 -5.58 1.43
CA GLU A 221 28.20 -5.27 1.60
C GLU A 221 28.09 -3.84 2.15
N VAL A 222 27.41 -2.96 1.41
CA VAL A 222 27.08 -1.60 1.85
C VAL A 222 25.59 -1.55 2.14
N LYS A 223 25.24 -1.30 3.40
CA LYS A 223 23.86 -1.28 3.86
C LYS A 223 23.50 0.08 4.47
N ILE A 224 22.39 0.65 4.04
CA ILE A 224 21.72 1.78 4.69
C ILE A 224 20.54 1.22 5.47
N SER A 225 20.41 1.58 6.75
CA SER A 225 19.29 1.15 7.61
C SER A 225 19.04 2.13 8.74
N GLY A 226 17.87 1.98 9.41
CA GLY A 226 17.51 2.81 10.56
C GLY A 226 16.96 4.19 10.20
N LEU A 227 16.60 4.44 8.93
CA LEU A 227 15.93 5.67 8.53
C LEU A 227 14.44 5.63 8.92
N ALA A 228 13.83 6.82 9.12
CA ALA A 228 12.44 6.93 9.56
C ALA A 228 11.45 6.36 8.54
N GLY A 229 11.69 6.56 7.25
CA GLY A 229 10.72 6.22 6.21
C GLY A 229 9.50 7.15 6.27
N GLY A 230 8.36 6.70 5.74
CA GLY A 230 7.12 7.46 5.73
C GLY A 230 6.36 7.30 4.41
N HIS A 231 5.16 7.86 4.35
CA HIS A 231 4.36 7.86 3.13
C HIS A 231 4.90 8.90 2.13
N SER A 232 5.16 8.46 0.89
CA SER A 232 5.81 9.29 -0.14
C SER A 232 4.96 10.48 -0.63
N GLY A 233 3.65 10.45 -0.38
CA GLY A 233 2.74 11.56 -0.66
C GLY A 233 2.50 12.42 0.59
N VAL A 234 1.74 11.91 1.55
CA VAL A 234 1.26 12.65 2.73
C VAL A 234 2.39 13.19 3.61
N GLU A 235 3.50 12.45 3.71
CA GLU A 235 4.65 12.82 4.55
C GLU A 235 5.85 13.39 3.77
N ILE A 236 5.73 13.61 2.46
CA ILE A 236 6.84 14.13 1.64
C ILE A 236 7.38 15.48 2.15
N HIS A 237 6.51 16.29 2.77
CA HIS A 237 6.88 17.57 3.36
C HIS A 237 7.82 17.44 4.57
N LYS A 238 7.90 16.25 5.20
CA LYS A 238 8.80 15.98 6.33
C LYS A 238 10.25 15.73 5.88
N GLN A 239 10.49 15.67 4.58
CA GLN A 239 11.83 15.50 3.97
C GLN A 239 12.60 14.28 4.46
N HIS A 240 11.89 13.17 4.73
CA HIS A 240 12.54 11.93 5.15
C HIS A 240 13.54 11.42 4.10
N THR A 241 14.70 10.99 4.57
CA THR A 241 15.77 10.49 3.72
C THR A 241 15.39 9.15 3.08
N ASN A 242 15.55 9.05 1.75
CA ASN A 242 15.33 7.83 0.99
C ASN A 242 16.61 6.99 0.96
N ALA A 243 16.56 5.77 1.49
CA ALA A 243 17.72 4.88 1.62
C ALA A 243 18.35 4.50 0.28
N ILE A 244 17.54 4.29 -0.78
CA ILE A 244 18.05 3.94 -2.13
C ILE A 244 18.83 5.11 -2.71
N ARG A 245 18.29 6.32 -2.60
CA ARG A 245 18.96 7.53 -3.07
C ARG A 245 20.27 7.78 -2.33
N LEU A 246 20.27 7.56 -1.01
CA LEU A 246 21.47 7.72 -0.19
C LEU A 246 22.53 6.68 -0.58
N LEU A 247 22.15 5.41 -0.71
CA LEU A 247 23.08 4.35 -1.15
C LEU A 247 23.65 4.63 -2.54
N ALA A 248 22.83 5.05 -3.48
CA ALA A 248 23.30 5.42 -4.83
C ALA A 248 24.28 6.58 -4.79
N SER A 249 24.06 7.58 -3.94
CA SER A 249 24.98 8.72 -3.75
C SER A 249 26.32 8.28 -3.15
N LEU A 250 26.30 7.39 -2.15
CA LEU A 250 27.50 6.82 -1.55
C LEU A 250 28.33 6.04 -2.58
N LEU A 251 27.70 5.15 -3.33
CA LEU A 251 28.37 4.36 -4.37
C LEU A 251 28.89 5.24 -5.51
N SER A 252 28.13 6.26 -5.90
CA SER A 252 28.60 7.23 -6.91
C SER A 252 29.81 8.02 -6.44
N HIS A 253 29.87 8.39 -5.16
CA HIS A 253 31.07 9.04 -4.60
C HIS A 253 32.26 8.07 -4.56
N ALA A 254 32.04 6.84 -4.08
CA ALA A 254 33.08 5.83 -4.00
C ALA A 254 33.65 5.43 -5.37
N SER A 255 32.86 5.49 -6.44
CA SER A 255 33.32 5.21 -7.81
C SER A 255 34.35 6.23 -8.33
N GLY A 256 34.40 7.41 -7.74
CA GLY A 256 35.45 8.40 -8.01
C GLY A 256 36.80 8.08 -7.35
N ALA A 257 36.81 7.23 -6.31
CA ALA A 257 37.99 6.86 -5.54
C ALA A 257 38.52 5.48 -5.90
N ALA A 258 37.67 4.51 -6.21
CA ALA A 258 38.03 3.14 -6.52
C ALA A 258 37.08 2.52 -7.55
N ASP A 259 37.61 1.74 -8.49
CA ASP A 259 36.80 0.94 -9.40
C ASP A 259 36.14 -0.23 -8.66
N PHE A 260 34.85 -0.43 -8.88
CA PHE A 260 34.11 -1.60 -8.38
C PHE A 260 33.11 -2.11 -9.41
N ARG A 261 32.63 -3.33 -9.20
CA ARG A 261 31.53 -3.94 -9.94
C ARG A 261 30.35 -4.13 -9.00
N LEU A 262 29.16 -3.76 -9.44
CA LEU A 262 27.92 -4.00 -8.70
C LEU A 262 27.53 -5.48 -8.88
N VAL A 263 27.43 -6.21 -7.77
CA VAL A 263 26.99 -7.62 -7.74
C VAL A 263 25.48 -7.70 -7.55
N SER A 264 24.95 -6.94 -6.60
CA SER A 264 23.51 -6.85 -6.36
C SER A 264 23.14 -5.50 -5.76
N LEU A 265 21.90 -5.09 -6.00
CA LEU A 265 21.30 -3.89 -5.42
C LEU A 265 19.87 -4.23 -5.04
N SER A 266 19.47 -3.89 -3.83
CA SER A 266 18.10 -4.04 -3.36
C SER A 266 17.71 -2.92 -2.39
N GLY A 267 16.42 -2.56 -2.36
CA GLY A 267 15.89 -1.56 -1.46
C GLY A 267 14.46 -1.19 -1.81
N GLY A 268 13.74 -0.64 -0.83
CA GLY A 268 12.34 -0.33 -0.98
C GLY A 268 11.45 -1.58 -0.90
N GLY A 269 10.16 -1.37 -0.78
CA GLY A 269 9.16 -2.43 -0.71
C GLY A 269 7.88 -2.00 -1.41
N LYS A 270 7.24 -0.96 -0.90
CA LYS A 270 6.02 -0.40 -1.49
C LYS A 270 6.34 0.90 -2.23
N GLU A 271 5.68 1.15 -3.35
CA GLU A 271 5.90 2.36 -4.18
C GLU A 271 5.46 3.66 -3.50
N ASN A 272 4.48 3.58 -2.60
CA ASN A 272 3.99 4.71 -1.80
C ASN A 272 4.76 4.93 -0.49
N ALA A 273 5.83 4.16 -0.22
CA ALA A 273 6.63 4.28 0.98
C ALA A 273 8.04 4.79 0.68
N ILE A 274 8.52 5.77 1.46
CA ILE A 274 9.92 6.22 1.41
C ILE A 274 10.80 5.09 1.96
N PRO A 275 11.75 4.54 1.16
CA PRO A 275 12.58 3.42 1.60
C PRO A 275 13.39 3.71 2.85
N LYS A 276 13.25 2.87 3.88
CA LYS A 276 14.00 2.94 5.14
C LYS A 276 15.35 2.23 5.07
N GLU A 277 15.44 1.25 4.16
CA GLU A 277 16.61 0.40 4.00
C GLU A 277 16.96 0.23 2.53
N ALA A 278 18.25 0.13 2.26
CA ALA A 278 18.79 -0.27 0.96
C ALA A 278 20.13 -0.97 1.16
N LYS A 279 20.48 -1.87 0.23
CA LYS A 279 21.66 -2.70 0.32
C LYS A 279 22.27 -2.90 -1.06
N ALA A 280 23.58 -2.82 -1.16
CA ALA A 280 24.35 -3.20 -2.32
C ALA A 280 25.46 -4.18 -1.93
N VAL A 281 25.74 -5.12 -2.81
CA VAL A 281 26.97 -5.90 -2.78
C VAL A 281 27.83 -5.46 -3.94
N VAL A 282 29.07 -5.12 -3.67
CA VAL A 282 30.05 -4.68 -4.68
C VAL A 282 31.31 -5.52 -4.61
N SER A 283 31.93 -5.75 -5.74
CA SER A 283 33.24 -6.41 -5.86
C SER A 283 34.31 -5.38 -6.23
N VAL A 284 35.37 -5.31 -5.45
CA VAL A 284 36.48 -4.33 -5.56
C VAL A 284 37.80 -5.09 -5.71
N ARG A 285 38.72 -4.60 -6.50
CA ARG A 285 40.06 -5.19 -6.55
C ARG A 285 40.75 -5.11 -5.19
N SER A 286 41.47 -6.14 -4.78
CA SER A 286 42.17 -6.17 -3.47
C SER A 286 43.09 -4.98 -3.24
N CYS A 287 43.72 -4.47 -4.29
CA CYS A 287 44.60 -3.28 -4.20
C CYS A 287 43.82 -1.98 -3.91
N ASP A 288 42.54 -1.91 -4.27
CA ASP A 288 41.68 -0.74 -4.11
C ASP A 288 40.75 -0.86 -2.90
N ALA A 289 40.73 -2.01 -2.23
CA ALA A 289 39.79 -2.32 -1.14
C ALA A 289 39.84 -1.31 0.00
N THR A 290 41.03 -0.95 0.47
CA THR A 290 41.24 0.05 1.53
C THR A 290 40.74 1.44 1.11
N THR A 291 41.01 1.84 -0.13
CA THR A 291 40.58 3.13 -0.68
C THR A 291 39.06 3.19 -0.79
N PHE A 292 38.41 2.11 -1.23
CA PHE A 292 36.98 1.99 -1.30
C PHE A 292 36.35 2.12 0.10
N GLU A 293 36.83 1.31 1.05
CA GLU A 293 36.32 1.34 2.44
C GLU A 293 36.47 2.72 3.08
N GLN A 294 37.59 3.38 2.88
CA GLN A 294 37.86 4.71 3.38
C GLN A 294 36.89 5.74 2.79
N SER A 295 36.65 5.69 1.48
CA SER A 295 35.69 6.57 0.79
C SER A 295 34.25 6.41 1.31
N ILE A 296 33.81 5.18 1.58
CA ILE A 296 32.50 4.92 2.17
C ILE A 296 32.42 5.52 3.59
N LYS A 297 33.44 5.32 4.44
CA LYS A 297 33.49 5.87 5.81
C LYS A 297 33.50 7.40 5.84
N GLU A 298 34.22 8.03 4.95
CA GLU A 298 34.24 9.50 4.83
C GLU A 298 32.88 10.04 4.41
N SER A 299 32.22 9.39 3.46
CA SER A 299 30.86 9.74 3.04
C SER A 299 29.83 9.53 4.17
N GLU A 300 29.93 8.42 4.91
CA GLU A 300 29.09 8.15 6.09
C GLU A 300 29.18 9.29 7.09
N ALA A 301 30.38 9.74 7.42
CA ALA A 301 30.60 10.81 8.40
C ALA A 301 29.92 12.13 7.99
N VAL A 302 29.95 12.47 6.71
CA VAL A 302 29.28 13.66 6.14
C VAL A 302 27.77 13.51 6.22
N TRP A 303 27.22 12.41 5.72
CA TRP A 303 25.78 12.17 5.66
C TRP A 303 25.13 12.05 7.04
N MET A 304 25.83 11.45 8.00
CA MET A 304 25.35 11.37 9.39
C MET A 304 25.23 12.75 10.06
N GLN A 305 26.01 13.74 9.65
CA GLN A 305 25.86 15.10 10.11
C GLN A 305 24.64 15.78 9.49
N GLU A 306 24.40 15.59 8.19
CA GLU A 306 23.27 16.16 7.47
C GLU A 306 21.93 15.59 7.95
N ILE A 307 21.84 14.23 8.08
CA ILE A 307 20.61 13.56 8.54
C ILE A 307 20.24 13.94 9.98
N ARG A 308 21.22 14.22 10.84
CA ARG A 308 20.95 14.68 12.24
C ARG A 308 20.57 16.15 12.33
N ALA A 309 20.80 16.91 11.29
CA ALA A 309 20.48 18.34 11.24
C ALA A 309 19.08 18.63 10.67
N THR A 310 18.46 17.64 10.04
CA THR A 310 17.07 17.64 9.56
C THR A 310 16.16 16.90 10.52
#